data_2a98636b3f52d05e4d52e5f0fa2c1a49
#
_entry.id   2a98636b3f52d05e4d52e5f0fa2c1a49
#
_cell.length_a   1.000
_cell.length_b   1.000
_cell.length_c   1.000
_cell.angle_alpha   90.00
_cell.angle_beta   90.00
_cell.angle_gamma   90.00
#
_symmetry.space_group_name_H-M   'P 1'
#
loop_
_entity.id
_entity.type
_entity.pdbx_description
1 polymer ?
#
loop_
_entity_poly.entity_id
_entity_poly.type
_entity_poly.pdbx_seq_one_letter_code
_entity_poly.pdbx_strand_id
1 'polypeptide(L)'
;MYDGRTNPGRNDECWCGSGKKYKKCHLAFDERLQSMYEQGFELPERASLKSAADIEGIKRSAAINIGVLDYVAERIGPGTTTEEVDRWVHDYTVEHGGIPADLGYEGYPKSVCTSINDVVCHGIPSEDDVLREGDIVNVDCSTILDGYYSDSSRMF
;
A
#
# COMPACT_ATOMS: atom_id res chain seq x y z
N MET A 1 11.81 -6.13 -27.61
CA MET A 1 10.68 -6.19 -26.68
C MET A 1 10.77 -5.03 -25.72
N TYR A 2 9.65 -4.54 -25.23
CA TYR A 2 9.58 -3.25 -24.49
C TYR A 2 10.38 -3.24 -23.17
N ASP A 3 10.56 -4.39 -22.49
CA ASP A 3 11.30 -4.50 -21.22
C ASP A 3 12.62 -5.32 -21.34
N GLY A 4 13.10 -5.56 -22.56
CA GLY A 4 14.32 -6.32 -22.82
C GLY A 4 14.25 -7.82 -22.55
N ARG A 5 13.12 -8.37 -22.09
CA ARG A 5 12.93 -9.79 -21.77
C ARG A 5 12.40 -10.56 -22.96
N THR A 6 12.84 -11.80 -23.12
CA THR A 6 12.29 -12.72 -24.13
C THR A 6 10.99 -13.33 -23.61
N ASN A 7 9.93 -13.26 -24.43
CA ASN A 7 8.69 -13.98 -24.14
C ASN A 7 8.88 -15.50 -24.29
N PRO A 8 8.15 -16.32 -23.51
CA PRO A 8 8.11 -17.76 -23.73
C PRO A 8 7.62 -18.12 -25.15
N GLY A 9 7.95 -19.30 -25.62
CA GLY A 9 7.34 -19.85 -26.82
C GLY A 9 5.82 -20.02 -26.63
N ARG A 10 5.05 -19.96 -27.73
CA ARG A 10 3.56 -20.03 -27.68
C ARG A 10 3.01 -21.22 -26.89
N ASN A 11 3.73 -22.35 -26.87
CA ASN A 11 3.31 -23.57 -26.19
C ASN A 11 3.95 -23.78 -24.82
N ASP A 12 4.92 -22.95 -24.44
CA ASP A 12 5.61 -23.02 -23.16
C ASP A 12 4.72 -22.52 -22.03
N GLU A 13 5.11 -22.79 -20.79
CA GLU A 13 4.44 -22.23 -19.63
C GLU A 13 4.48 -20.70 -19.65
N CYS A 14 3.37 -20.10 -19.20
CA CYS A 14 3.28 -18.66 -19.11
C CYS A 14 4.20 -18.12 -18.01
N TRP A 15 4.87 -17.02 -18.28
CA TRP A 15 5.76 -16.34 -17.33
C TRP A 15 5.08 -15.93 -16.00
N CYS A 16 3.75 -15.88 -15.96
CA CYS A 16 2.99 -15.48 -14.75
C CYS A 16 2.83 -16.60 -13.71
N GLY A 17 3.39 -17.80 -13.94
CA GLY A 17 3.31 -18.93 -13.01
C GLY A 17 1.94 -19.61 -12.92
N SER A 18 0.98 -19.29 -13.81
CA SER A 18 -0.37 -19.87 -13.80
C SER A 18 -0.45 -21.34 -14.24
N GLY A 19 0.65 -21.96 -14.69
CA GLY A 19 0.69 -23.30 -15.29
C GLY A 19 -0.01 -23.40 -16.64
N LYS A 20 -0.57 -22.32 -17.18
CA LYS A 20 -1.20 -22.30 -18.51
C LYS A 20 -0.18 -22.07 -19.59
N LYS A 21 -0.43 -22.62 -20.81
CA LYS A 21 0.38 -22.29 -21.99
C LYS A 21 0.30 -20.81 -22.29
N TYR A 22 1.45 -20.19 -22.63
CA TYR A 22 1.56 -18.75 -22.90
C TYR A 22 0.52 -18.24 -23.89
N LYS A 23 0.26 -18.96 -25.01
CA LYS A 23 -0.76 -18.59 -25.99
C LYS A 23 -2.19 -18.56 -25.46
N LYS A 24 -2.48 -19.23 -24.34
CA LYS A 24 -3.78 -19.27 -23.69
C LYS A 24 -3.85 -18.38 -22.45
N CYS A 25 -2.80 -17.60 -22.19
CA CYS A 25 -2.68 -16.76 -21.02
C CYS A 25 -2.31 -15.32 -21.41
N HIS A 26 -1.03 -15.00 -21.51
CA HIS A 26 -0.55 -13.63 -21.69
C HIS A 26 -0.07 -13.27 -23.09
N LEU A 27 -0.11 -14.17 -24.08
CA LEU A 27 0.38 -13.86 -25.42
C LEU A 27 -0.30 -12.60 -26.01
N ALA A 28 -1.62 -12.57 -26.02
CA ALA A 28 -2.35 -11.42 -26.59
C ALA A 28 -2.14 -10.13 -25.80
N PHE A 29 -1.93 -10.23 -24.50
CA PHE A 29 -1.59 -9.09 -23.66
C PHE A 29 -0.20 -8.55 -23.99
N ASP A 30 0.80 -9.43 -24.08
CA ASP A 30 2.18 -9.04 -24.41
C ASP A 30 2.31 -8.50 -25.85
N GLU A 31 1.57 -9.07 -26.81
CA GLU A 31 1.49 -8.56 -28.20
C GLU A 31 0.90 -7.13 -28.23
N ARG A 32 -0.12 -6.86 -27.41
CA ARG A 32 -0.70 -5.53 -27.29
C ARG A 32 0.28 -4.54 -26.65
N LEU A 33 0.97 -4.92 -25.59
CA LEU A 33 1.99 -4.07 -24.98
C LEU A 33 3.13 -3.76 -25.96
N GLN A 34 3.60 -4.77 -26.70
CA GLN A 34 4.63 -4.58 -27.71
C GLN A 34 4.20 -3.55 -28.76
N SER A 35 2.95 -3.64 -29.24
CA SER A 35 2.39 -2.67 -30.19
C SER A 35 2.32 -1.25 -29.61
N MET A 36 1.97 -1.10 -28.33
CA MET A 36 1.97 0.21 -27.67
C MET A 36 3.38 0.78 -27.53
N TYR A 37 4.36 -0.06 -27.16
CA TYR A 37 5.76 0.35 -27.11
C TYR A 37 6.29 0.85 -28.47
N GLU A 38 5.95 0.14 -29.55
CA GLU A 38 6.31 0.53 -30.92
C GLU A 38 5.68 1.85 -31.36
N GLN A 39 4.57 2.25 -30.74
CA GLN A 39 3.93 3.53 -30.93
C GLN A 39 4.52 4.66 -30.05
N GLY A 40 5.54 4.36 -29.24
CA GLY A 40 6.25 5.33 -28.40
C GLY A 40 5.65 5.52 -27.00
N PHE A 41 4.74 4.64 -26.55
CA PHE A 41 4.25 4.67 -25.17
C PHE A 41 5.30 4.11 -24.21
N GLU A 42 5.48 4.76 -23.07
CA GLU A 42 6.19 4.19 -21.94
C GLU A 42 5.32 3.13 -21.26
N LEU A 43 5.91 1.97 -21.01
CA LEU A 43 5.19 0.86 -20.40
C LEU A 43 5.88 0.43 -19.10
N PRO A 44 5.10 -0.01 -18.09
CA PRO A 44 5.68 -0.52 -16.86
C PRO A 44 6.47 -1.80 -17.12
N GLU A 45 7.55 -2.00 -16.38
CA GLU A 45 8.32 -3.23 -16.42
C GLU A 45 7.45 -4.43 -16.00
N ARG A 46 7.70 -5.60 -16.61
CA ARG A 46 6.97 -6.83 -16.25
C ARG A 46 7.08 -7.19 -14.76
N ALA A 47 8.20 -6.85 -14.13
CA ALA A 47 8.39 -7.04 -12.70
C ALA A 47 7.38 -6.28 -11.83
N SER A 48 6.77 -5.21 -12.36
CA SER A 48 5.73 -4.44 -11.69
C SER A 48 4.35 -5.12 -11.74
N LEU A 49 4.16 -6.12 -12.61
CA LEU A 49 2.89 -6.84 -12.73
C LEU A 49 2.76 -7.85 -11.58
N LYS A 50 1.71 -7.71 -10.81
CA LYS A 50 1.45 -8.56 -9.65
C LYS A 50 0.77 -9.86 -10.07
N SER A 51 1.24 -10.98 -9.52
CA SER A 51 0.58 -12.27 -9.66
C SER A 51 -0.67 -12.36 -8.77
N ALA A 52 -1.48 -13.40 -8.95
CA ALA A 52 -2.60 -13.66 -8.05
C ALA A 52 -2.13 -13.87 -6.59
N ALA A 53 -0.97 -14.49 -6.39
CA ALA A 53 -0.40 -14.69 -5.06
C ALA A 53 0.05 -13.36 -4.43
N ASP A 54 0.64 -12.46 -5.21
CA ASP A 54 1.00 -11.12 -4.73
C ASP A 54 -0.25 -10.32 -4.33
N ILE A 55 -1.31 -10.39 -5.14
CA ILE A 55 -2.59 -9.73 -4.82
C ILE A 55 -3.17 -10.25 -3.50
N GLU A 56 -3.14 -11.56 -3.26
CA GLU A 56 -3.60 -12.13 -1.99
C GLU A 56 -2.68 -11.72 -0.82
N GLY A 57 -1.37 -11.60 -1.03
CA GLY A 57 -0.45 -11.04 -0.05
C GLY A 57 -0.80 -9.59 0.32
N ILE A 58 -1.00 -8.74 -0.68
CA ILE A 58 -1.41 -7.34 -0.50
C ILE A 58 -2.75 -7.26 0.25
N LYS A 59 -3.73 -8.11 -0.09
CA LYS A 59 -5.02 -8.14 0.63
C LYS A 59 -4.88 -8.51 2.11
N ARG A 60 -3.99 -9.44 2.46
CA ARG A 60 -3.75 -9.77 3.87
C ARG A 60 -3.15 -8.59 4.63
N SER A 61 -2.17 -7.89 4.05
CA SER A 61 -1.63 -6.65 4.62
C SER A 61 -2.72 -5.59 4.75
N ALA A 62 -3.53 -5.38 3.71
CA ALA A 62 -4.64 -4.43 3.70
C ALA A 62 -5.70 -4.72 4.78
N ALA A 63 -5.93 -5.98 5.12
CA ALA A 63 -6.87 -6.33 6.18
C ALA A 63 -6.42 -5.79 7.56
N ILE A 64 -5.11 -5.83 7.85
CA ILE A 64 -4.55 -5.22 9.06
C ILE A 64 -4.70 -3.69 8.99
N ASN A 65 -4.31 -3.10 7.87
CA ASN A 65 -4.34 -1.66 7.67
C ASN A 65 -5.76 -1.07 7.81
N ILE A 66 -6.77 -1.73 7.24
CA ILE A 66 -8.18 -1.34 7.42
C ILE A 66 -8.59 -1.48 8.89
N GLY A 67 -8.20 -2.58 9.55
CA GLY A 67 -8.48 -2.81 10.96
C GLY A 67 -7.88 -1.74 11.87
N VAL A 68 -6.68 -1.23 11.54
CA VAL A 68 -6.08 -0.07 12.21
C VAL A 68 -7.00 1.15 12.15
N LEU A 69 -7.47 1.50 10.95
CA LEU A 69 -8.34 2.66 10.76
C LEU A 69 -9.71 2.50 11.45
N ASP A 70 -10.25 1.28 11.50
CA ASP A 70 -11.47 0.99 12.26
C ASP A 70 -11.21 1.11 13.77
N TYR A 71 -10.07 0.63 14.26
CA TYR A 71 -9.67 0.74 15.66
C TYR A 71 -9.49 2.22 16.10
N VAL A 72 -8.89 3.05 15.23
CA VAL A 72 -8.78 4.49 15.42
C VAL A 72 -10.16 5.14 15.45
N ALA A 73 -11.06 4.78 14.51
CA ALA A 73 -12.40 5.35 14.41
C ALA A 73 -13.25 5.19 15.68
N GLU A 74 -13.03 4.11 16.44
CA GLU A 74 -13.74 3.86 17.69
C GLU A 74 -13.26 4.72 18.87
N ARG A 75 -12.11 5.42 18.73
CA ARG A 75 -11.38 6.06 19.85
C ARG A 75 -11.08 7.52 19.64
N ILE A 76 -10.89 7.93 18.39
CA ILE A 76 -10.51 9.30 18.05
C ILE A 76 -11.63 10.29 18.36
N GLY A 77 -11.27 11.44 18.93
CA GLY A 77 -12.22 12.49 19.21
C GLY A 77 -11.57 13.71 19.88
N PRO A 78 -12.35 14.73 20.23
CA PRO A 78 -11.82 15.90 20.90
C PRO A 78 -11.08 15.53 22.20
N GLY A 79 -9.88 16.07 22.37
CA GLY A 79 -8.98 15.78 23.49
C GLY A 79 -7.96 14.68 23.22
N THR A 80 -8.11 13.91 22.14
CA THR A 80 -7.08 12.94 21.69
C THR A 80 -5.86 13.68 21.17
N THR A 81 -4.68 13.26 21.59
CA THR A 81 -3.42 13.73 20.98
C THR A 81 -3.09 12.91 19.75
N THR A 82 -2.41 13.50 18.77
CA THR A 82 -1.94 12.74 17.60
C THR A 82 -0.89 11.70 17.99
N GLU A 83 -0.16 11.88 19.09
CA GLU A 83 0.72 10.89 19.69
C GLU A 83 -0.03 9.63 20.17
N GLU A 84 -1.25 9.80 20.72
CA GLU A 84 -2.10 8.66 21.08
C GLU A 84 -2.54 7.89 19.84
N VAL A 85 -2.85 8.58 18.74
CA VAL A 85 -3.16 7.95 17.46
C VAL A 85 -1.96 7.14 16.95
N ASP A 86 -0.74 7.68 17.03
CA ASP A 86 0.49 6.95 16.65
C ASP A 86 0.66 5.65 17.45
N ARG A 87 0.48 5.71 18.77
CA ARG A 87 0.54 4.51 19.63
C ARG A 87 -0.51 3.47 19.24
N TRP A 88 -1.75 3.88 18.99
CA TRP A 88 -2.82 2.97 18.58
C TRP A 88 -2.51 2.28 17.24
N VAL A 89 -2.02 3.03 16.27
CA VAL A 89 -1.63 2.49 14.95
C VAL A 89 -0.47 1.52 15.09
N HIS A 90 0.57 1.90 15.83
CA HIS A 90 1.74 1.06 16.10
C HIS A 90 1.33 -0.27 16.75
N ASP A 91 0.65 -0.17 17.91
CA ASP A 91 0.36 -1.32 18.74
C ASP A 91 -0.58 -2.30 18.01
N TYR A 92 -1.65 -1.80 17.40
CA TYR A 92 -2.56 -2.64 16.62
C TYR A 92 -1.84 -3.36 15.47
N THR A 93 -1.01 -2.64 14.71
CA THR A 93 -0.27 -3.23 13.59
C THR A 93 0.64 -4.36 14.06
N VAL A 94 1.41 -4.12 15.12
CA VAL A 94 2.35 -5.11 15.68
C VAL A 94 1.62 -6.31 16.30
N GLU A 95 0.54 -6.09 17.05
CA GLU A 95 -0.27 -7.16 17.65
C GLU A 95 -0.88 -8.10 16.60
N HIS A 96 -1.16 -7.58 15.38
CA HIS A 96 -1.66 -8.37 14.26
C HIS A 96 -0.57 -8.93 13.34
N GLY A 97 0.71 -8.82 13.76
CA GLY A 97 1.86 -9.40 13.04
C GLY A 97 2.36 -8.56 11.88
N GLY A 98 1.84 -7.34 11.70
CA GLY A 98 2.32 -6.38 10.71
C GLY A 98 3.50 -5.54 11.23
N ILE A 99 4.07 -4.77 10.33
CA ILE A 99 5.10 -3.77 10.63
C ILE A 99 4.57 -2.42 10.12
N PRO A 100 4.54 -1.36 10.96
CA PRO A 100 4.23 -0.01 10.48
C PRO A 100 5.29 0.42 9.45
N ALA A 101 4.88 0.65 8.20
CA ALA A 101 5.82 0.88 7.11
C ALA A 101 6.43 2.29 7.15
N ASP A 102 5.72 3.25 7.74
CA ASP A 102 6.16 4.63 7.85
C ASP A 102 7.32 4.79 8.83
N LEU A 103 7.32 3.98 9.91
CA LEU A 103 8.30 4.10 10.99
C LEU A 103 9.73 3.79 10.50
N GLY A 104 10.57 4.81 10.52
CA GLY A 104 11.96 4.73 10.07
C GLY A 104 12.16 4.90 8.56
N TYR A 105 11.09 4.98 7.76
CA TYR A 105 11.20 5.23 6.33
C TYR A 105 11.79 6.63 6.08
N GLU A 106 12.94 6.68 5.41
CA GLU A 106 13.71 7.92 5.18
C GLU A 106 13.93 8.77 6.44
N GLY A 107 13.92 8.14 7.61
CA GLY A 107 14.10 8.80 8.90
C GLY A 107 12.80 9.32 9.52
N TYR A 108 11.62 8.99 8.97
CA TYR A 108 10.34 9.36 9.56
C TYR A 108 10.18 8.71 10.96
N PRO A 109 9.81 9.49 12.01
CA PRO A 109 9.94 9.02 13.40
C PRO A 109 8.72 8.29 13.94
N LYS A 110 7.62 8.19 13.19
CA LYS A 110 6.30 7.74 13.65
C LYS A 110 5.72 6.63 12.78
N SER A 111 4.68 5.97 13.27
CA SER A 111 4.03 4.83 12.60
C SER A 111 2.85 5.23 11.71
N VAL A 112 2.52 6.51 11.70
CA VAL A 112 1.36 7.07 11.01
C VAL A 112 1.60 8.54 10.69
N CYS A 113 0.96 9.08 9.66
CA CYS A 113 0.85 10.51 9.44
C CYS A 113 -0.52 11.01 9.95
N THR A 114 -0.52 12.12 10.69
CA THR A 114 -1.73 12.77 11.22
C THR A 114 -1.77 14.22 10.76
N SER A 115 -2.61 14.51 9.78
CA SER A 115 -2.66 15.83 9.14
C SER A 115 -3.94 16.54 9.52
N ILE A 116 -3.83 17.57 10.39
CA ILE A 116 -4.97 18.31 10.96
C ILE A 116 -5.22 19.56 10.12
N ASN A 117 -6.48 19.81 9.77
CA ASN A 117 -6.99 21.02 9.11
C ASN A 117 -6.22 21.40 7.85
N ASP A 118 -5.34 22.39 7.93
CA ASP A 118 -4.57 22.95 6.80
C ASP A 118 -3.24 22.20 6.52
N VAL A 119 -2.89 21.22 7.35
CA VAL A 119 -1.76 20.32 7.07
C VAL A 119 -2.16 19.38 5.94
N VAL A 120 -1.51 19.53 4.77
CA VAL A 120 -1.90 18.81 3.56
C VAL A 120 -1.64 17.30 3.65
N CYS A 121 -0.47 16.91 4.14
CA CYS A 121 -0.05 15.50 4.32
C CYS A 121 1.18 15.42 5.23
N HIS A 122 1.53 14.21 5.64
CA HIS A 122 2.74 13.86 6.40
C HIS A 122 2.89 14.62 7.73
N GLY A 123 1.77 15.01 8.35
CA GLY A 123 1.78 15.57 9.71
C GLY A 123 2.41 14.57 10.68
N ILE A 124 3.40 15.03 11.47
CA ILE A 124 4.12 14.18 12.42
C ILE A 124 3.36 14.16 13.74
N PRO A 125 2.92 12.99 14.24
CA PRO A 125 2.28 12.87 15.54
C PRO A 125 3.07 13.49 16.69
N SER A 126 2.36 14.23 17.57
CA SER A 126 2.93 14.96 18.69
C SER A 126 1.98 14.95 19.90
N GLU A 127 2.52 15.01 21.12
CA GLU A 127 1.74 15.23 22.36
C GLU A 127 1.15 16.64 22.43
N ASP A 128 1.72 17.61 21.72
CA ASP A 128 1.26 19.00 21.69
C ASP A 128 0.07 19.20 20.74
N ASP A 129 -0.15 18.28 19.80
CA ASP A 129 -1.23 18.33 18.82
C ASP A 129 -2.48 17.62 19.34
N VAL A 130 -3.31 18.37 20.07
CA VAL A 130 -4.55 17.90 20.68
C VAL A 130 -5.74 18.24 19.79
N LEU A 131 -6.49 17.23 19.37
CA LEU A 131 -7.71 17.40 18.55
C LEU A 131 -8.81 18.15 19.30
N ARG A 132 -9.51 19.04 18.60
CA ARG A 132 -10.58 19.88 19.12
C ARG A 132 -11.88 19.62 18.35
N GLU A 133 -12.99 19.99 18.98
CA GLU A 133 -14.29 19.96 18.29
C GLU A 133 -14.26 20.79 17.03
N GLY A 134 -14.65 20.20 15.90
CA GLY A 134 -14.65 20.83 14.56
C GLY A 134 -13.36 20.69 13.77
N ASP A 135 -12.29 20.13 14.34
CA ASP A 135 -11.12 19.76 13.56
C ASP A 135 -11.46 18.61 12.60
N ILE A 136 -10.81 18.62 11.45
CA ILE A 136 -10.73 17.46 10.56
C ILE A 136 -9.30 16.93 10.61
N VAL A 137 -9.14 15.61 10.64
CA VAL A 137 -7.81 14.98 10.65
C VAL A 137 -7.75 13.83 9.66
N ASN A 138 -6.74 13.84 8.80
CA ASN A 138 -6.38 12.68 7.98
C ASN A 138 -5.44 11.80 8.78
N VAL A 139 -5.83 10.56 9.01
CA VAL A 139 -4.98 9.50 9.58
C VAL A 139 -4.57 8.59 8.43
N ASP A 140 -3.28 8.56 8.12
CA ASP A 140 -2.69 7.91 6.97
C ASP A 140 -1.59 6.94 7.42
N CYS A 141 -1.79 5.66 7.17
CA CYS A 141 -0.91 4.61 7.66
C CYS A 141 -0.64 3.53 6.60
N SER A 142 0.57 3.02 6.62
CA SER A 142 1.00 1.93 5.77
C SER A 142 1.44 0.72 6.60
N THR A 143 1.10 -0.47 6.12
CA THR A 143 1.42 -1.74 6.80
C THR A 143 2.21 -2.67 5.90
N ILE A 144 3.21 -3.34 6.45
CA ILE A 144 3.92 -4.45 5.81
C ILE A 144 3.54 -5.74 6.50
N LEU A 145 3.10 -6.74 5.73
CA LEU A 145 2.90 -8.11 6.19
C LEU A 145 3.54 -9.08 5.20
N ASP A 146 4.44 -9.95 5.67
CA ASP A 146 5.14 -10.93 4.82
C ASP A 146 5.82 -10.32 3.58
N GLY A 147 6.28 -9.06 3.68
CA GLY A 147 6.89 -8.31 2.58
C GLY A 147 5.90 -7.66 1.60
N TYR A 148 4.59 -7.75 1.85
CA TYR A 148 3.56 -7.08 1.08
C TYR A 148 3.11 -5.79 1.77
N TYR A 149 3.04 -4.72 1.00
CA TYR A 149 2.64 -3.39 1.47
C TYR A 149 1.15 -3.14 1.23
N SER A 150 0.54 -2.46 2.16
CA SER A 150 -0.77 -1.81 2.00
C SER A 150 -0.72 -0.42 2.58
N ASP A 151 -1.47 0.47 1.98
CA ASP A 151 -1.51 1.88 2.32
C ASP A 151 -2.93 2.39 2.19
N SER A 152 -3.40 3.13 3.18
CA SER A 152 -4.71 3.77 3.17
C SER A 152 -4.85 4.85 4.23
N SER A 153 -5.71 5.80 3.95
CA SER A 153 -6.03 6.88 4.89
C SER A 153 -7.53 7.04 5.10
N ARG A 154 -7.89 7.69 6.21
CA ARG A 154 -9.27 8.05 6.53
C ARG A 154 -9.33 9.43 7.16
N MET A 155 -10.34 10.18 6.77
CA MET A 155 -10.69 11.45 7.43
C MET A 155 -11.61 11.19 8.62
N PHE A 156 -11.37 11.91 9.69
CA PHE A 156 -12.17 11.93 10.91
C PHE A 156 -12.58 13.35 11.27
#